data_8ace67068b948b24a53ebdc7712d0f60
#
_entry.id   8ace67068b948b24a53ebdc7712d0f60
#
_cell.length_a   1.000
_cell.length_b   1.000
_cell.length_c   1.000
_cell.angle_alpha   90.00
_cell.angle_beta   90.00
_cell.angle_gamma   90.00
#
_symmetry.space_group_name_H-M   'P 1'
#
loop_
_entity.id
_entity.type
_entity.pdbx_description
1 polymer ?
#
loop_
_entity_poly.entity_id
_entity_poly.type
_entity_poly.pdbx_seq_one_letter_code
_entity_poly.pdbx_strand_id
1 'polypeptide(L)'
;AERGKVLVYDPTRTTGMATASWTPLREAGSIIGSQRAARSLCDAAPRGDKVDGGLDFWLTQAEILLSGLLWVAVQKQQDMAAVCEWVMVQDRPTDACKGQVKTFLEELIRSPDEDVREGAAQAGRSLLSVWRMEERTRSSVYATAQSVVWPWADPGVAAASTEAGVNLDWLLEAERTVYLCAPIEDQQRLSPAFGGLLNDIIRQVYLRVARTNKPLDPPLLVVVDEAGNTPLRALPEYASTLAGLGVLLVTIWQSLAQIEEAYRGHSDTIITNHMSKVFYGGQSDPIALRYLSQLLGDIEVDTTSRTRGRGPDSTQLATTQLPLVPPHAARQMRSGGALLIHGTLPPAHIRTREWWRDDRLSARVPTRFDAATAQKAAEARHTKEESDGPVPATSAD
;
A
#
# COMPACT_ATOMS: atom_id res chain seq x y z
N ALA A 1 -3.07 31.27 4.17
CA ALA A 1 -2.00 30.73 5.01
C ALA A 1 -1.90 29.24 4.69
N GLU A 2 -0.77 28.81 4.17
CA GLU A 2 -0.49 27.39 3.97
C GLU A 2 -0.53 26.71 5.34
N ARG A 3 -1.45 25.79 5.50
CA ARG A 3 -1.54 24.99 6.71
C ARG A 3 -0.57 23.82 6.58
N GLY A 4 0.42 23.79 7.47
CA GLY A 4 1.36 22.68 7.61
C GLY A 4 2.57 22.72 6.66
N LYS A 5 3.51 21.84 6.94
CA LYS A 5 4.70 21.60 6.09
C LYS A 5 4.49 20.35 5.26
N VAL A 6 4.97 20.37 4.03
CA VAL A 6 4.87 19.26 3.08
C VAL A 6 6.27 18.79 2.70
N LEU A 7 6.47 17.47 2.74
CA LEU A 7 7.59 16.80 2.11
C LEU A 7 7.07 15.94 0.96
N VAL A 8 7.85 15.84 -0.10
CA VAL A 8 7.54 14.98 -1.25
C VAL A 8 8.71 14.01 -1.41
N TYR A 9 8.44 12.73 -1.24
CA TYR A 9 9.40 11.68 -1.58
C TYR A 9 9.12 11.24 -3.02
N ASP A 10 9.88 11.82 -3.95
CA ASP A 10 9.79 11.62 -5.40
C ASP A 10 11.19 11.37 -5.96
N PRO A 11 11.73 10.15 -5.77
CA PRO A 11 13.07 9.82 -6.25
C PRO A 11 13.20 9.85 -7.79
N THR A 12 12.08 9.78 -8.51
CA THR A 12 12.03 9.88 -9.98
C THR A 12 11.99 11.32 -10.49
N ARG A 13 11.81 12.29 -9.58
CA ARG A 13 11.75 13.74 -9.89
C ARG A 13 10.65 14.14 -10.88
N THR A 14 9.59 13.36 -10.98
CA THR A 14 8.47 13.61 -11.91
C THR A 14 7.61 14.78 -11.51
N THR A 15 7.54 15.09 -10.21
CA THR A 15 6.80 16.26 -9.71
C THR A 15 7.51 17.58 -9.96
N GLY A 16 8.80 17.56 -10.27
CA GLY A 16 9.66 18.74 -10.35
C GLY A 16 9.93 19.44 -9.01
N MET A 17 9.49 18.82 -7.89
CA MET A 17 9.75 19.28 -6.53
C MET A 17 11.04 18.68 -6.00
N ALA A 18 11.64 19.33 -4.99
CA ALA A 18 12.76 18.74 -4.26
C ALA A 18 12.28 17.46 -3.54
N THR A 19 13.00 16.36 -3.76
CA THR A 19 12.67 15.10 -3.09
C THR A 19 13.14 15.13 -1.64
N ALA A 20 12.30 14.63 -0.73
CA ALA A 20 12.70 14.31 0.62
C ALA A 20 13.59 13.06 0.61
N SER A 21 14.31 12.84 1.69
CA SER A 21 15.17 11.67 1.86
C SER A 21 14.59 10.68 2.87
N TRP A 22 14.87 9.42 2.64
CA TRP A 22 14.64 8.33 3.58
C TRP A 22 15.61 7.18 3.30
N THR A 23 16.14 6.57 4.34
CA THR A 23 17.03 5.42 4.21
C THR A 23 16.65 4.31 5.21
N PRO A 24 16.60 3.04 4.77
CA PRO A 24 16.41 1.90 5.67
C PRO A 24 17.60 1.69 6.61
N LEU A 25 18.77 2.30 6.32
CA LEU A 25 19.97 2.19 7.13
C LEU A 25 19.87 2.90 8.48
N ARG A 26 18.93 3.84 8.63
CA ARG A 26 18.77 4.62 9.88
C ARG A 26 18.70 3.76 11.13
N GLU A 27 18.09 2.60 11.07
CA GLU A 27 17.91 1.69 12.20
C GLU A 27 18.87 0.51 12.21
N ALA A 28 19.59 0.30 11.09
CA ALA A 28 20.45 -0.85 10.92
C ALA A 28 21.78 -0.77 11.72
N GLY A 29 21.95 0.25 12.57
CA GLY A 29 23.10 0.40 13.45
C GLY A 29 23.18 -0.69 14.55
N SER A 30 22.06 -1.31 14.93
CA SER A 30 22.01 -2.49 15.81
C SER A 30 21.60 -3.73 15.02
N ILE A 31 21.95 -4.92 15.52
CA ILE A 31 21.55 -6.19 14.90
C ILE A 31 20.03 -6.34 14.80
N ILE A 32 19.31 -6.02 15.88
CA ILE A 32 17.84 -6.07 15.87
C ILE A 32 17.27 -5.05 14.88
N GLY A 33 17.85 -3.86 14.81
CA GLY A 33 17.47 -2.82 13.86
C GLY A 33 17.69 -3.24 12.41
N SER A 34 18.83 -3.85 12.10
CA SER A 34 19.13 -4.34 10.74
C SER A 34 18.21 -5.49 10.31
N GLN A 35 17.86 -6.40 11.22
CA GLN A 35 16.87 -7.44 10.95
C GLN A 35 15.49 -6.86 10.66
N ARG A 36 15.06 -5.86 11.43
CA ARG A 36 13.78 -5.17 11.20
C ARG A 36 13.76 -4.41 9.89
N ALA A 37 14.85 -3.72 9.56
CA ALA A 37 14.98 -3.00 8.29
C ALA A 37 14.94 -3.98 7.10
N ALA A 38 15.68 -5.09 7.17
CA ALA A 38 15.66 -6.12 6.14
C ALA A 38 14.26 -6.71 5.95
N ARG A 39 13.57 -7.05 7.05
CA ARG A 39 12.20 -7.55 7.00
C ARG A 39 11.25 -6.53 6.38
N SER A 40 11.34 -5.28 6.79
CA SER A 40 10.51 -4.18 6.26
C SER A 40 10.64 -4.05 4.73
N LEU A 41 11.86 -4.18 4.20
CA LEU A 41 12.11 -4.16 2.77
C LEU A 41 11.58 -5.42 2.06
N CYS A 42 11.78 -6.60 2.64
CA CYS A 42 11.27 -7.86 2.09
C CYS A 42 9.73 -7.91 2.07
N ASP A 43 9.08 -7.38 3.10
CA ASP A 43 7.62 -7.27 3.18
C ASP A 43 7.04 -6.27 2.16
N ALA A 44 7.84 -5.33 1.67
CA ALA A 44 7.48 -4.38 0.63
C ALA A 44 7.83 -4.85 -0.80
N ALA A 45 8.51 -5.99 -0.93
CA ALA A 45 8.92 -6.51 -2.24
C ALA A 45 7.71 -6.92 -3.10
N PRO A 46 7.78 -6.72 -4.44
CA PRO A 46 6.72 -7.12 -5.35
C PRO A 46 6.44 -8.63 -5.25
N ARG A 47 5.17 -9.00 -5.28
CA ARG A 47 4.76 -10.42 -5.38
C ARG A 47 4.93 -10.86 -6.83
N GLY A 48 5.66 -11.95 -7.06
CA GLY A 48 5.62 -12.63 -8.35
C GLY A 48 4.26 -13.35 -8.53
N ASP A 49 3.87 -13.58 -9.78
CA ASP A 49 2.58 -14.20 -10.16
C ASP A 49 2.33 -15.60 -9.58
N LYS A 50 3.34 -16.23 -9.00
CA LYS A 50 3.26 -17.58 -8.43
C LYS A 50 3.25 -17.52 -6.90
N VAL A 51 2.05 -17.60 -6.34
CA VAL A 51 1.84 -17.82 -4.90
C VAL A 51 2.02 -19.32 -4.62
N ASP A 52 3.27 -19.76 -4.56
CA ASP A 52 3.62 -21.03 -3.94
C ASP A 52 4.38 -20.76 -2.65
N GLY A 53 4.15 -21.57 -1.60
CA GLY A 53 4.82 -21.45 -0.30
C GLY A 53 6.36 -21.43 -0.34
N GLY A 54 6.95 -21.53 -1.54
CA GLY A 54 8.36 -21.30 -1.81
C GLY A 54 8.81 -19.84 -1.71
N LEU A 55 7.96 -18.87 -2.04
CA LEU A 55 8.37 -17.45 -2.01
C LEU A 55 8.69 -16.96 -0.60
N ASP A 56 7.91 -17.38 0.39
CA ASP A 56 8.15 -17.02 1.80
C ASP A 56 9.49 -17.55 2.30
N PHE A 57 9.90 -18.73 1.87
CA PHE A 57 11.22 -19.26 2.16
C PHE A 57 12.34 -18.39 1.57
N TRP A 58 12.22 -18.02 0.29
CA TRP A 58 13.23 -17.21 -0.39
C TRP A 58 13.34 -15.80 0.19
N LEU A 59 12.20 -15.18 0.53
CA LEU A 59 12.17 -13.87 1.20
C LEU A 59 12.80 -13.95 2.60
N THR A 60 12.53 -15.01 3.36
CA THR A 60 13.17 -15.23 4.67
C THR A 60 14.70 -15.37 4.54
N GLN A 61 15.17 -16.09 3.53
CA GLN A 61 16.61 -16.21 3.29
C GLN A 61 17.23 -14.88 2.81
N ALA A 62 16.52 -14.13 1.96
CA ALA A 62 16.93 -12.79 1.56
C ALA A 62 16.95 -11.81 2.74
N GLU A 63 16.00 -11.89 3.66
CA GLU A 63 15.98 -11.10 4.92
C GLU A 63 17.25 -11.38 5.76
N ILE A 64 17.63 -12.65 5.91
CA ILE A 64 18.84 -13.03 6.63
C ILE A 64 20.09 -12.44 5.97
N LEU A 65 20.20 -12.54 4.65
CA LEU A 65 21.29 -11.95 3.87
C LEU A 65 21.33 -10.44 4.04
N LEU A 66 20.21 -9.77 3.77
CA LEU A 66 20.10 -8.31 3.81
C LEU A 66 20.35 -7.76 5.22
N SER A 67 19.91 -8.45 6.27
CA SER A 67 20.16 -7.99 7.64
C SER A 67 21.65 -7.86 7.95
N GLY A 68 22.45 -8.83 7.50
CA GLY A 68 23.91 -8.77 7.63
C GLY A 68 24.54 -7.66 6.80
N LEU A 69 24.11 -7.49 5.55
CA LEU A 69 24.63 -6.46 4.64
C LEU A 69 24.30 -5.05 5.13
N LEU A 70 23.05 -4.80 5.56
CA LEU A 70 22.61 -3.51 6.08
C LEU A 70 23.38 -3.12 7.35
N TRP A 71 23.60 -4.08 8.26
CA TRP A 71 24.39 -3.81 9.46
C TRP A 71 25.83 -3.43 9.11
N VAL A 72 26.48 -4.19 8.23
CA VAL A 72 27.87 -3.90 7.79
C VAL A 72 27.93 -2.53 7.11
N ALA A 73 26.92 -2.19 6.28
CA ALA A 73 26.88 -0.89 5.60
C ALA A 73 26.88 0.26 6.61
N VAL A 74 26.07 0.20 7.65
CA VAL A 74 26.04 1.26 8.68
C VAL A 74 27.38 1.35 9.42
N GLN A 75 27.93 0.22 9.86
CA GLN A 75 29.20 0.23 10.60
C GLN A 75 30.38 0.75 9.78
N LYS A 76 30.30 0.61 8.46
CA LYS A 76 31.34 1.08 7.53
C LYS A 76 30.97 2.36 6.80
N GLN A 77 29.90 3.06 7.25
CA GLN A 77 29.43 4.32 6.68
C GLN A 77 29.19 4.23 5.16
N GLN A 78 28.67 3.09 4.73
CA GLN A 78 28.25 2.86 3.35
C GLN A 78 26.75 3.18 3.20
N ASP A 79 26.34 3.46 1.99
CA ASP A 79 24.96 3.78 1.64
C ASP A 79 24.20 2.58 1.04
N MET A 80 22.95 2.80 0.65
CA MET A 80 22.14 1.77 0.02
C MET A 80 22.60 1.41 -1.40
N ALA A 81 23.34 2.29 -2.08
CA ALA A 81 23.94 1.95 -3.38
C ALA A 81 25.01 0.87 -3.22
N ALA A 82 25.84 0.97 -2.17
CA ALA A 82 26.83 -0.06 -1.86
C ALA A 82 26.16 -1.39 -1.49
N VAL A 83 25.06 -1.38 -0.70
CA VAL A 83 24.30 -2.61 -0.40
C VAL A 83 23.74 -3.23 -1.68
N CYS A 84 23.17 -2.41 -2.57
CA CYS A 84 22.68 -2.86 -3.87
C CYS A 84 23.80 -3.50 -4.70
N GLU A 85 24.96 -2.85 -4.79
CA GLU A 85 26.12 -3.38 -5.50
C GLU A 85 26.57 -4.73 -4.94
N TRP A 86 26.72 -4.87 -3.60
CA TRP A 86 27.12 -6.14 -2.98
C TRP A 86 26.14 -7.28 -3.31
N VAL A 87 24.85 -6.99 -3.36
CA VAL A 87 23.83 -7.98 -3.75
C VAL A 87 23.94 -8.31 -5.23
N MET A 88 24.10 -7.30 -6.10
CA MET A 88 24.19 -7.47 -7.56
C MET A 88 25.39 -8.30 -7.99
N VAL A 89 26.57 -8.04 -7.39
CA VAL A 89 27.80 -8.79 -7.69
C VAL A 89 27.92 -10.08 -6.86
N GLN A 90 26.96 -10.36 -5.98
CA GLN A 90 27.03 -11.47 -5.03
C GLN A 90 28.32 -11.44 -4.20
N ASP A 91 28.62 -10.28 -3.60
CA ASP A 91 29.87 -10.11 -2.85
C ASP A 91 29.99 -11.12 -1.71
N ARG A 92 30.98 -11.99 -1.81
CA ARG A 92 31.27 -13.06 -0.87
C ARG A 92 32.69 -13.57 -1.06
N PRO A 93 33.25 -14.26 -0.04
CA PRO A 93 34.54 -14.91 -0.21
C PRO A 93 34.45 -16.03 -1.26
N THR A 94 35.42 -16.06 -2.16
CA THR A 94 35.64 -17.08 -3.18
C THR A 94 37.13 -17.48 -3.17
N ASP A 95 37.49 -18.52 -3.92
CA ASP A 95 38.90 -18.91 -4.09
C ASP A 95 39.74 -17.80 -4.75
N ALA A 96 39.12 -16.95 -5.56
CA ALA A 96 39.76 -15.87 -6.29
C ALA A 96 39.83 -14.54 -5.55
N CYS A 97 38.84 -14.24 -4.67
CA CYS A 97 38.81 -13.00 -3.93
C CYS A 97 38.15 -13.16 -2.57
N LYS A 98 38.50 -12.26 -1.63
CA LYS A 98 38.01 -12.29 -0.27
C LYS A 98 36.61 -11.71 -0.13
N GLY A 99 36.22 -10.85 -1.06
CA GLY A 99 35.00 -10.04 -0.99
C GLY A 99 35.14 -8.84 -0.05
N GLN A 100 34.48 -7.74 -0.41
CA GLN A 100 34.53 -6.48 0.34
C GLN A 100 33.83 -6.64 1.69
N VAL A 101 32.63 -7.20 1.71
CA VAL A 101 31.84 -7.41 2.93
C VAL A 101 32.59 -8.28 3.94
N LYS A 102 33.24 -9.35 3.47
CA LYS A 102 34.06 -10.21 4.34
C LYS A 102 35.25 -9.44 4.93
N THR A 103 35.90 -8.60 4.14
CA THR A 103 37.01 -7.74 4.59
C THR A 103 36.54 -6.79 5.69
N PHE A 104 35.39 -6.13 5.49
CA PHE A 104 34.80 -5.26 6.48
C PHE A 104 34.45 -5.99 7.78
N LEU A 105 33.86 -7.18 7.70
CA LEU A 105 33.58 -8.00 8.88
C LEU A 105 34.84 -8.32 9.69
N GLU A 106 35.94 -8.69 9.02
CA GLU A 106 37.19 -9.00 9.71
C GLU A 106 37.81 -7.80 10.43
N GLU A 107 37.61 -6.59 9.88
CA GLU A 107 38.01 -5.33 10.55
C GLU A 107 37.10 -5.08 11.76
N LEU A 108 35.78 -5.22 11.61
CA LEU A 108 34.79 -4.95 12.68
C LEU A 108 34.91 -5.93 13.84
N ILE A 109 35.27 -7.19 13.60
CA ILE A 109 35.55 -8.20 14.65
C ILE A 109 36.75 -7.79 15.50
N ARG A 110 37.67 -6.96 15.00
CA ARG A 110 38.83 -6.43 15.74
C ARG A 110 38.57 -5.07 16.38
N SER A 111 37.36 -4.56 16.30
CA SER A 111 36.98 -3.26 16.91
C SER A 111 37.31 -3.24 18.40
N PRO A 112 37.75 -2.12 18.96
CA PRO A 112 37.85 -1.94 20.41
C PRO A 112 36.50 -1.94 21.11
N ASP A 113 35.44 -1.58 20.39
CA ASP A 113 34.04 -1.56 20.87
C ASP A 113 33.46 -2.97 20.92
N GLU A 114 32.97 -3.38 22.10
CA GLU A 114 32.41 -4.72 22.34
C GLU A 114 31.11 -4.94 21.57
N ASP A 115 30.22 -3.95 21.56
CA ASP A 115 28.93 -4.04 20.85
C ASP A 115 29.15 -4.20 19.33
N VAL A 116 30.16 -3.54 18.78
CA VAL A 116 30.55 -3.68 17.37
C VAL A 116 31.12 -5.06 17.10
N ARG A 117 31.97 -5.62 17.99
CA ARG A 117 32.51 -6.98 17.84
C ARG A 117 31.42 -8.04 17.87
N GLU A 118 30.49 -7.94 18.84
CA GLU A 118 29.37 -8.88 18.94
C GLU A 118 28.43 -8.78 17.74
N GLY A 119 28.14 -7.54 17.30
CA GLY A 119 27.37 -7.26 16.09
C GLY A 119 28.02 -7.86 14.84
N ALA A 120 29.35 -7.68 14.68
CA ALA A 120 30.10 -8.26 13.58
C ALA A 120 30.07 -9.80 13.58
N ALA A 121 30.16 -10.42 14.74
CA ALA A 121 30.05 -11.86 14.87
C ALA A 121 28.64 -12.35 14.50
N GLN A 122 27.59 -11.63 14.88
CA GLN A 122 26.20 -11.97 14.54
C GLN A 122 25.92 -11.77 13.04
N ALA A 123 26.27 -10.61 12.48
CA ALA A 123 26.14 -10.32 11.06
C ALA A 123 26.92 -11.34 10.22
N GLY A 124 28.14 -11.68 10.68
CA GLY A 124 28.97 -12.71 10.05
C GLY A 124 28.30 -14.09 10.06
N ARG A 125 27.61 -14.49 11.15
CA ARG A 125 26.84 -15.75 11.18
C ARG A 125 25.70 -15.74 10.17
N SER A 126 24.94 -14.65 10.07
CA SER A 126 23.85 -14.49 9.11
C SER A 126 24.38 -14.61 7.67
N LEU A 127 25.45 -13.90 7.32
CA LEU A 127 26.05 -13.94 6.00
C LEU A 127 26.65 -15.31 5.66
N LEU A 128 27.37 -15.93 6.62
CA LEU A 128 27.95 -17.26 6.43
C LEU A 128 26.90 -18.34 6.23
N SER A 129 25.71 -18.23 6.84
CA SER A 129 24.64 -19.20 6.64
C SER A 129 24.19 -19.22 5.16
N VAL A 130 24.14 -18.06 4.50
CA VAL A 130 23.80 -17.94 3.07
C VAL A 130 25.00 -18.30 2.19
N TRP A 131 26.20 -17.81 2.50
CA TRP A 131 27.40 -18.04 1.67
C TRP A 131 27.77 -19.52 1.56
N ARG A 132 27.46 -20.34 2.59
CA ARG A 132 27.74 -21.78 2.62
C ARG A 132 26.66 -22.64 1.94
N MET A 133 25.55 -22.03 1.49
CA MET A 133 24.53 -22.78 0.76
C MET A 133 25.09 -23.32 -0.56
N GLU A 134 24.47 -24.38 -1.06
CA GLU A 134 24.70 -24.88 -2.40
C GLU A 134 24.48 -23.75 -3.42
N GLU A 135 25.27 -23.73 -4.49
CA GLU A 135 25.33 -22.64 -5.46
C GLU A 135 23.96 -22.26 -6.02
N ARG A 136 23.16 -23.25 -6.38
CA ARG A 136 21.82 -23.03 -6.94
C ARG A 136 20.90 -22.33 -5.93
N THR A 137 20.91 -22.81 -4.69
CA THR A 137 20.10 -22.22 -3.59
C THR A 137 20.57 -20.81 -3.29
N ARG A 138 21.87 -20.61 -3.15
CA ARG A 138 22.45 -19.30 -2.89
C ARG A 138 22.12 -18.29 -4.00
N SER A 139 22.26 -18.70 -5.27
CA SER A 139 21.91 -17.82 -6.40
C SER A 139 20.43 -17.40 -6.37
N SER A 140 19.53 -18.30 -5.97
CA SER A 140 18.11 -17.97 -5.79
C SER A 140 17.88 -16.98 -4.66
N VAL A 141 18.60 -17.10 -3.54
CA VAL A 141 18.54 -16.12 -2.42
C VAL A 141 19.01 -14.75 -2.87
N TYR A 142 20.15 -14.67 -3.58
CA TYR A 142 20.64 -13.41 -4.12
C TYR A 142 19.68 -12.81 -5.16
N ALA A 143 19.09 -13.61 -6.05
CA ALA A 143 18.09 -13.13 -7.00
C ALA A 143 16.86 -12.54 -6.29
N THR A 144 16.41 -13.16 -5.19
CA THR A 144 15.34 -12.60 -4.37
C THR A 144 15.78 -11.31 -3.69
N ALA A 145 16.97 -11.27 -3.09
CA ALA A 145 17.50 -10.06 -2.48
C ALA A 145 17.68 -8.92 -3.52
N GLN A 146 18.07 -9.24 -4.75
CA GLN A 146 18.14 -8.27 -5.86
C GLN A 146 16.80 -7.61 -6.10
N SER A 147 15.69 -8.36 -6.17
CA SER A 147 14.36 -7.77 -6.37
C SER A 147 13.97 -6.79 -5.24
N VAL A 148 14.47 -7.02 -4.04
CA VAL A 148 14.23 -6.15 -2.87
C VAL A 148 15.05 -4.86 -2.95
N VAL A 149 16.35 -4.93 -3.30
CA VAL A 149 17.24 -3.76 -3.32
C VAL A 149 17.33 -3.05 -4.67
N TRP A 150 16.69 -3.60 -5.71
CA TRP A 150 16.71 -3.06 -7.06
C TRP A 150 16.37 -1.56 -7.18
N PRO A 151 15.44 -1.00 -6.38
CA PRO A 151 15.19 0.44 -6.43
C PRO A 151 16.44 1.29 -6.28
N TRP A 152 17.40 0.88 -5.47
CA TRP A 152 18.65 1.63 -5.20
C TRP A 152 19.71 1.50 -6.29
N ALA A 153 19.47 0.71 -7.33
CA ALA A 153 20.25 0.76 -8.57
C ALA A 153 19.97 2.06 -9.36
N ASP A 154 18.84 2.72 -9.10
CA ASP A 154 18.50 4.02 -9.66
C ASP A 154 19.25 5.13 -8.89
N PRO A 155 20.06 5.97 -9.58
CA PRO A 155 20.80 7.03 -8.91
C PRO A 155 19.94 8.04 -8.17
N GLY A 156 18.70 8.29 -8.64
CA GLY A 156 17.75 9.17 -7.97
C GLY A 156 17.27 8.61 -6.64
N VAL A 157 16.95 7.31 -6.59
CA VAL A 157 16.58 6.60 -5.35
C VAL A 157 17.77 6.52 -4.39
N ALA A 158 18.95 6.18 -4.89
CA ALA A 158 20.17 6.13 -4.08
C ALA A 158 20.49 7.51 -3.45
N ALA A 159 20.42 8.58 -4.24
CA ALA A 159 20.61 9.95 -3.76
C ALA A 159 19.56 10.38 -2.72
N ALA A 160 18.30 9.96 -2.88
CA ALA A 160 17.23 10.22 -1.92
C ALA A 160 17.32 9.33 -0.65
N SER A 161 18.31 8.44 -0.56
CA SER A 161 18.51 7.52 0.57
C SER A 161 19.78 7.82 1.39
N THR A 162 20.36 9.00 1.25
CA THR A 162 21.60 9.39 1.96
C THR A 162 21.33 9.94 3.36
N GLU A 163 20.14 10.51 3.60
CA GLU A 163 19.77 11.13 4.86
C GLU A 163 18.41 10.62 5.37
N ALA A 164 18.22 10.62 6.68
CA ALA A 164 16.97 10.20 7.31
C ALA A 164 16.00 11.39 7.49
N GLY A 165 15.53 11.99 6.37
CA GLY A 165 14.66 13.16 6.40
C GLY A 165 13.22 12.88 6.84
N VAL A 166 12.61 11.84 6.31
CA VAL A 166 11.23 11.44 6.66
C VAL A 166 11.24 10.51 7.87
N ASN A 167 10.52 10.91 8.93
CA ASN A 167 10.35 10.09 10.14
C ASN A 167 9.07 10.48 10.88
N LEU A 168 8.64 9.63 11.83
CA LEU A 168 7.40 9.83 12.59
C LEU A 168 7.43 11.10 13.45
N ASP A 169 8.55 11.40 14.10
CA ASP A 169 8.62 12.58 14.98
C ASP A 169 8.39 13.85 14.19
N TRP A 170 8.99 13.95 12.98
CA TRP A 170 8.71 15.06 12.08
C TRP A 170 7.22 15.12 11.69
N LEU A 171 6.58 14.01 11.39
CA LEU A 171 5.16 13.96 11.03
C LEU A 171 4.24 14.45 12.16
N LEU A 172 4.61 14.18 13.41
CA LEU A 172 3.77 14.48 14.59
C LEU A 172 4.00 15.86 15.21
N GLU A 173 5.04 16.60 14.79
CA GLU A 173 5.34 17.92 15.39
C GLU A 173 4.26 18.98 15.13
N ALA A 174 3.55 18.89 13.99
CA ALA A 174 2.53 19.85 13.59
C ALA A 174 1.64 19.26 12.48
N GLU A 175 0.82 20.11 11.83
CA GLU A 175 0.10 19.71 10.60
C GLU A 175 1.12 19.48 9.46
N ARG A 176 1.61 18.25 9.32
CA ARG A 176 2.62 17.85 8.33
C ARG A 176 2.14 16.73 7.45
N THR A 177 2.58 16.73 6.21
CA THR A 177 2.19 15.72 5.21
C THR A 177 3.41 15.26 4.43
N VAL A 178 3.51 13.97 4.20
CA VAL A 178 4.45 13.37 3.26
C VAL A 178 3.68 12.78 2.09
N TYR A 179 4.06 13.17 0.87
CA TYR A 179 3.57 12.54 -0.35
C TYR A 179 4.64 11.60 -0.89
N LEU A 180 4.25 10.35 -1.17
CA LEU A 180 5.07 9.39 -1.90
C LEU A 180 4.60 9.40 -3.35
N CYS A 181 5.45 9.85 -4.27
CA CYS A 181 5.06 10.07 -5.66
C CYS A 181 5.94 9.24 -6.60
N ALA A 182 5.30 8.54 -7.54
CA ALA A 182 5.96 7.90 -8.67
C ALA A 182 5.01 7.81 -9.85
N PRO A 183 5.52 7.82 -11.10
CA PRO A 183 4.76 7.43 -12.28
C PRO A 183 4.21 6.02 -12.12
N ILE A 184 3.06 5.74 -12.74
CA ILE A 184 2.40 4.44 -12.64
C ILE A 184 3.31 3.29 -13.09
N GLU A 185 4.14 3.52 -14.10
CA GLU A 185 5.12 2.58 -14.63
C GLU A 185 6.24 2.23 -13.66
N ASP A 186 6.56 3.13 -12.72
CA ASP A 186 7.62 2.96 -11.73
C ASP A 186 7.10 2.45 -10.37
N GLN A 187 5.79 2.49 -10.11
CA GLN A 187 5.21 2.19 -8.79
C GLN A 187 5.59 0.78 -8.32
N GLN A 188 5.50 -0.22 -9.20
CA GLN A 188 5.87 -1.59 -8.86
C GLN A 188 7.38 -1.74 -8.59
N ARG A 189 8.22 -1.10 -9.40
CA ARG A 189 9.68 -1.10 -9.23
C ARG A 189 10.10 -0.45 -7.92
N LEU A 190 9.43 0.65 -7.53
CA LEU A 190 9.75 1.42 -6.33
C LEU A 190 9.05 0.91 -5.07
N SER A 191 8.19 -0.11 -5.19
CA SER A 191 7.41 -0.61 -4.04
C SER A 191 8.27 -0.98 -2.81
N PRO A 192 9.49 -1.58 -2.92
CA PRO A 192 10.33 -1.81 -1.75
C PRO A 192 10.77 -0.53 -1.03
N ALA A 193 11.03 0.55 -1.77
CA ALA A 193 11.40 1.83 -1.17
C ALA A 193 10.18 2.52 -0.51
N PHE A 194 9.03 2.57 -1.19
CA PHE A 194 7.81 3.18 -0.66
C PHE A 194 7.22 2.37 0.50
N GLY A 195 7.11 1.06 0.31
CA GLY A 195 6.61 0.19 1.37
C GLY A 195 7.57 0.10 2.55
N GLY A 196 8.87 0.11 2.30
CA GLY A 196 9.90 0.17 3.35
C GLY A 196 9.77 1.44 4.20
N LEU A 197 9.60 2.60 3.56
CA LEU A 197 9.37 3.88 4.26
C LEU A 197 8.07 3.83 5.09
N LEU A 198 6.97 3.35 4.51
CA LEU A 198 5.70 3.25 5.23
C LEU A 198 5.81 2.27 6.40
N ASN A 199 6.37 1.10 6.19
CA ASN A 199 6.59 0.10 7.24
C ASN A 199 7.46 0.66 8.37
N ASP A 200 8.49 1.44 8.04
CA ASP A 200 9.34 2.09 9.02
C ASP A 200 8.55 3.10 9.88
N ILE A 201 7.72 3.95 9.26
CA ILE A 201 6.85 4.90 9.99
C ILE A 201 5.86 4.14 10.88
N ILE A 202 5.17 3.13 10.36
CA ILE A 202 4.20 2.34 11.13
C ILE A 202 4.88 1.66 12.32
N ARG A 203 6.08 1.13 12.12
CA ARG A 203 6.85 0.52 13.22
C ARG A 203 7.23 1.55 14.30
N GLN A 204 7.59 2.77 13.91
CA GLN A 204 7.83 3.86 14.88
C GLN A 204 6.55 4.18 15.67
N VAL A 205 5.37 4.10 15.05
CA VAL A 205 4.08 4.20 15.75
C VAL A 205 3.93 3.09 16.80
N TYR A 206 4.15 1.82 16.43
CA TYR A 206 4.12 0.70 17.37
C TYR A 206 5.05 0.94 18.58
N LEU A 207 6.29 1.34 18.33
CA LEU A 207 7.26 1.61 19.37
C LEU A 207 6.85 2.78 20.27
N ARG A 208 6.28 3.83 19.70
CA ARG A 208 5.80 5.00 20.45
C ARG A 208 4.62 4.62 21.34
N VAL A 209 3.61 3.94 20.78
CA VAL A 209 2.44 3.46 21.53
C VAL A 209 2.83 2.49 22.63
N ALA A 210 3.75 1.55 22.34
CA ALA A 210 4.26 0.62 23.36
C ALA A 210 4.96 1.34 24.53
N ARG A 211 5.69 2.43 24.25
CA ARG A 211 6.36 3.23 25.30
C ARG A 211 5.42 4.12 26.08
N THR A 212 4.44 4.72 25.40
CA THR A 212 3.52 5.70 26.03
C THR A 212 2.25 5.06 26.57
N ASN A 213 1.94 3.84 26.17
CA ASN A 213 0.69 3.12 26.41
C ASN A 213 -0.55 3.94 26.01
N LYS A 214 -0.41 4.77 24.95
CA LYS A 214 -1.49 5.63 24.44
C LYS A 214 -1.45 5.61 22.91
N PRO A 215 -2.61 5.55 22.22
CA PRO A 215 -2.67 5.74 20.78
C PRO A 215 -2.20 7.15 20.40
N LEU A 216 -1.92 7.35 19.13
CA LEU A 216 -1.57 8.68 18.61
C LEU A 216 -2.77 9.63 18.74
N ASP A 217 -2.52 10.84 19.26
CA ASP A 217 -3.49 11.94 19.36
C ASP A 217 -2.74 13.25 19.05
N PRO A 218 -3.06 13.95 17.95
CA PRO A 218 -4.02 13.59 16.91
C PRO A 218 -3.60 12.32 16.13
N PRO A 219 -4.58 11.62 15.50
CA PRO A 219 -4.29 10.41 14.75
C PRO A 219 -3.49 10.71 13.48
N LEU A 220 -2.64 9.75 13.08
CA LEU A 220 -1.94 9.77 11.80
C LEU A 220 -2.88 9.25 10.70
N LEU A 221 -3.08 10.04 9.63
CA LEU A 221 -3.80 9.61 8.44
C LEU A 221 -2.83 9.01 7.42
N VAL A 222 -3.09 7.78 7.01
CA VAL A 222 -2.39 7.09 5.91
C VAL A 222 -3.37 6.86 4.77
N VAL A 223 -3.09 7.42 3.61
CA VAL A 223 -3.91 7.26 2.39
C VAL A 223 -3.07 6.51 1.35
N VAL A 224 -3.57 5.36 0.94
CA VAL A 224 -2.98 4.55 -0.14
C VAL A 224 -3.90 4.63 -1.34
N ASP A 225 -3.57 5.53 -2.26
CA ASP A 225 -4.26 5.67 -3.54
C ASP A 225 -3.76 4.58 -4.49
N GLU A 226 -4.65 4.04 -5.32
CA GLU A 226 -4.37 2.91 -6.22
C GLU A 226 -3.67 1.73 -5.52
N ALA A 227 -4.21 1.31 -4.37
CA ALA A 227 -3.59 0.31 -3.50
C ALA A 227 -3.33 -1.05 -4.19
N GLY A 228 -3.99 -1.32 -5.31
CA GLY A 228 -3.74 -2.51 -6.14
C GLY A 228 -2.42 -2.46 -6.91
N ASN A 229 -1.92 -1.26 -7.25
CA ASN A 229 -0.69 -1.09 -8.01
C ASN A 229 0.57 -1.17 -7.13
N THR A 230 0.41 -0.88 -5.83
CA THR A 230 1.51 -0.94 -4.84
C THR A 230 1.07 -1.81 -3.66
N PRO A 231 0.93 -3.13 -3.83
CA PRO A 231 0.45 -4.01 -2.78
C PRO A 231 1.47 -4.08 -1.63
N LEU A 232 1.03 -3.66 -0.45
CA LEU A 232 1.79 -3.75 0.80
C LEU A 232 1.49 -5.09 1.46
N ARG A 233 2.50 -5.97 1.60
CA ARG A 233 2.30 -7.31 2.19
C ARG A 233 1.66 -7.27 3.59
N ALA A 234 2.00 -6.27 4.39
CA ALA A 234 1.48 -6.06 5.74
C ALA A 234 0.07 -5.43 5.78
N LEU A 235 -0.55 -5.07 4.64
CA LEU A 235 -1.84 -4.39 4.62
C LEU A 235 -2.97 -5.14 5.36
N PRO A 236 -3.11 -6.48 5.29
CA PRO A 236 -4.11 -7.19 6.11
C PRO A 236 -3.91 -7.02 7.60
N GLU A 237 -2.65 -7.04 8.07
CA GLU A 237 -2.30 -6.77 9.47
C GLU A 237 -2.59 -5.31 9.83
N TYR A 238 -2.22 -4.37 8.96
CA TYR A 238 -2.47 -2.94 9.17
C TYR A 238 -3.97 -2.63 9.26
N ALA A 239 -4.78 -3.19 8.38
CA ALA A 239 -6.23 -3.03 8.43
C ALA A 239 -6.83 -3.49 9.77
N SER A 240 -6.24 -4.53 10.38
CA SER A 240 -6.71 -5.11 11.64
C SER A 240 -6.25 -4.35 12.89
N THR A 241 -5.08 -3.70 12.85
CA THR A 241 -4.39 -3.24 14.06
C THR A 241 -4.24 -1.72 14.18
N LEU A 242 -4.08 -1.01 13.06
CA LEU A 242 -3.66 0.39 13.06
C LEU A 242 -4.66 1.33 13.73
N ALA A 243 -5.96 1.07 13.64
CA ALA A 243 -6.98 1.89 14.26
C ALA A 243 -6.80 2.01 15.78
N GLY A 244 -6.42 0.90 16.44
CA GLY A 244 -6.14 0.86 17.88
C GLY A 244 -4.88 1.65 18.29
N LEU A 245 -4.01 1.95 17.34
CA LEU A 245 -2.78 2.72 17.56
C LEU A 245 -2.96 4.23 17.27
N GLY A 246 -4.16 4.65 16.83
CA GLY A 246 -4.42 6.02 16.42
C GLY A 246 -3.93 6.31 14.99
N VAL A 247 -3.94 5.31 14.12
CA VAL A 247 -3.67 5.49 12.68
C VAL A 247 -4.95 5.22 11.90
N LEU A 248 -5.35 6.19 11.10
CA LEU A 248 -6.50 6.10 10.19
C LEU A 248 -5.99 5.66 8.81
N LEU A 249 -6.32 4.43 8.43
CA LEU A 249 -5.95 3.86 7.15
C LEU A 249 -7.08 4.02 6.13
N VAL A 250 -6.77 4.65 5.00
CA VAL A 250 -7.67 4.78 3.84
C VAL A 250 -6.99 4.10 2.66
N THR A 251 -7.70 3.16 2.04
CA THR A 251 -7.23 2.47 0.83
C THR A 251 -8.22 2.66 -0.31
N ILE A 252 -7.73 2.97 -1.50
CA ILE A 252 -8.56 3.24 -2.68
C ILE A 252 -8.27 2.16 -3.72
N TRP A 253 -9.35 1.55 -4.24
CA TRP A 253 -9.31 0.41 -5.14
C TRP A 253 -10.23 0.62 -6.32
N GLN A 254 -9.86 0.11 -7.47
CA GLN A 254 -10.72 0.14 -8.66
C GLN A 254 -11.82 -0.93 -8.61
N SER A 255 -11.55 -2.09 -7.98
CA SER A 255 -12.50 -3.19 -7.83
C SER A 255 -12.16 -4.07 -6.63
N LEU A 256 -13.13 -4.86 -6.14
CA LEU A 256 -12.86 -5.92 -5.15
C LEU A 256 -12.02 -7.05 -5.74
N ALA A 257 -12.15 -7.32 -7.04
CA ALA A 257 -11.32 -8.31 -7.73
C ALA A 257 -9.82 -7.97 -7.63
N GLN A 258 -9.46 -6.68 -7.66
CA GLN A 258 -8.07 -6.22 -7.49
C GLN A 258 -7.53 -6.53 -6.09
N ILE A 259 -8.39 -6.44 -5.05
CA ILE A 259 -8.00 -6.83 -3.68
C ILE A 259 -7.75 -8.34 -3.62
N GLU A 260 -8.64 -9.14 -4.22
CA GLU A 260 -8.51 -10.60 -4.24
C GLU A 260 -7.24 -11.04 -4.98
N GLU A 261 -6.93 -10.40 -6.11
CA GLU A 261 -5.71 -10.68 -6.87
C GLU A 261 -4.44 -10.38 -6.06
N ALA A 262 -4.40 -9.20 -5.41
CA ALA A 262 -3.24 -8.75 -4.65
C ALA A 262 -3.05 -9.50 -3.32
N TYR A 263 -4.16 -9.94 -2.68
CA TYR A 263 -4.15 -10.49 -1.31
C TYR A 263 -4.93 -11.80 -1.19
N ARG A 264 -4.73 -12.74 -2.12
CA ARG A 264 -5.40 -14.05 -2.14
C ARG A 264 -5.44 -14.70 -0.75
N GLY A 265 -6.65 -15.05 -0.29
CA GLY A 265 -6.88 -15.63 1.03
C GLY A 265 -6.84 -14.64 2.20
N HIS A 266 -6.59 -13.35 1.96
CA HIS A 266 -6.61 -12.28 2.97
C HIS A 266 -7.45 -11.06 2.56
N SER A 267 -8.08 -11.10 1.40
CA SER A 267 -8.96 -10.03 0.88
C SER A 267 -10.09 -9.71 1.84
N ASP A 268 -10.74 -10.74 2.40
CA ASP A 268 -11.82 -10.57 3.38
C ASP A 268 -11.33 -9.85 4.64
N THR A 269 -10.10 -10.13 5.10
CA THR A 269 -9.51 -9.44 6.24
C THR A 269 -9.39 -7.95 5.98
N ILE A 270 -8.94 -7.54 4.79
CA ILE A 270 -8.84 -6.13 4.42
C ILE A 270 -10.23 -5.51 4.36
N ILE A 271 -11.15 -6.13 3.62
CA ILE A 271 -12.49 -5.58 3.39
C ILE A 271 -13.29 -5.44 4.69
N THR A 272 -13.26 -6.48 5.55
CA THR A 272 -14.07 -6.49 6.78
C THR A 272 -13.53 -5.54 7.85
N ASN A 273 -12.21 -5.38 7.96
CA ASN A 273 -11.61 -4.48 8.95
C ASN A 273 -11.68 -2.99 8.56
N HIS A 274 -11.98 -2.64 7.32
CA HIS A 274 -12.34 -1.26 6.98
C HIS A 274 -13.79 -1.00 7.36
N MET A 275 -14.02 -0.41 8.55
CA MET A 275 -15.37 -0.12 9.05
C MET A 275 -16.20 0.79 8.13
N SER A 276 -15.53 1.74 7.46
CA SER A 276 -16.16 2.62 6.47
C SER A 276 -15.86 2.11 5.07
N LYS A 277 -16.90 1.95 4.25
CA LYS A 277 -16.80 1.53 2.85
C LYS A 277 -17.59 2.51 1.99
N VAL A 278 -16.95 3.02 0.96
CA VAL A 278 -17.56 3.95 -0.01
C VAL A 278 -17.53 3.31 -1.38
N PHE A 279 -18.71 3.07 -1.95
CA PHE A 279 -18.87 2.53 -3.30
C PHE A 279 -19.36 3.64 -4.23
N TYR A 280 -18.52 4.05 -5.15
CA TYR A 280 -18.85 5.08 -6.14
C TYR A 280 -19.70 4.53 -7.27
N GLY A 281 -20.47 5.41 -7.94
CA GLY A 281 -21.21 5.09 -9.16
C GLY A 281 -20.28 4.63 -10.30
N GLY A 282 -20.84 3.90 -11.27
CA GLY A 282 -20.08 3.38 -12.42
C GLY A 282 -19.37 2.05 -12.16
N GLN A 283 -19.63 1.39 -11.03
CA GLN A 283 -19.07 0.05 -10.74
C GLN A 283 -19.59 -0.97 -11.74
N SER A 284 -18.65 -1.71 -12.37
CA SER A 284 -18.97 -2.83 -13.27
C SER A 284 -18.51 -4.19 -12.75
N ASP A 285 -17.78 -4.23 -11.63
CA ASP A 285 -17.33 -5.45 -10.99
C ASP A 285 -18.52 -6.25 -10.40
N PRO A 286 -18.85 -7.45 -10.91
CA PRO A 286 -19.99 -8.23 -10.43
C PRO A 286 -19.81 -8.70 -8.97
N ILE A 287 -18.56 -8.83 -8.48
CA ILE A 287 -18.27 -9.22 -7.10
C ILE A 287 -18.63 -8.05 -6.19
N ALA A 288 -18.17 -6.85 -6.52
CA ALA A 288 -18.46 -5.64 -5.77
C ALA A 288 -19.96 -5.33 -5.73
N LEU A 289 -20.67 -5.46 -6.86
CA LEU A 289 -22.10 -5.21 -6.95
C LEU A 289 -22.93 -6.19 -6.10
N ARG A 290 -22.59 -7.49 -6.12
CA ARG A 290 -23.24 -8.49 -5.26
C ARG A 290 -22.93 -8.26 -3.79
N TYR A 291 -21.68 -8.02 -3.46
CA TYR A 291 -21.26 -7.75 -2.08
C TYR A 291 -21.98 -6.52 -1.52
N LEU A 292 -22.07 -5.44 -2.29
CA LEU A 292 -22.79 -4.24 -1.92
C LEU A 292 -24.26 -4.50 -1.67
N SER A 293 -24.95 -5.22 -2.60
CA SER A 293 -26.35 -5.58 -2.46
C SER A 293 -26.62 -6.42 -1.20
N GLN A 294 -25.73 -7.36 -0.87
CA GLN A 294 -25.81 -8.15 0.35
C GLN A 294 -25.62 -7.34 1.62
N LEU A 295 -24.66 -6.39 1.63
CA LEU A 295 -24.43 -5.50 2.78
C LEU A 295 -25.61 -4.56 3.06
N LEU A 296 -26.35 -4.17 2.01
CA LEU A 296 -27.51 -3.30 2.13
C LEU A 296 -28.74 -4.05 2.62
N GLY A 297 -28.76 -5.37 2.48
CA GLY A 297 -29.88 -6.23 2.90
C GLY A 297 -31.10 -6.13 2.02
N ASP A 298 -32.20 -6.72 2.50
CA ASP A 298 -33.46 -6.83 1.78
C ASP A 298 -34.55 -5.97 2.44
N ILE A 299 -35.52 -5.58 1.65
CA ILE A 299 -36.76 -4.92 2.09
C ILE A 299 -37.96 -5.82 1.81
N GLU A 300 -38.97 -5.73 2.67
CA GLU A 300 -40.24 -6.38 2.45
C GLU A 300 -41.12 -5.49 1.55
N VAL A 301 -41.59 -6.07 0.46
CA VAL A 301 -42.46 -5.39 -0.50
C VAL A 301 -43.77 -6.18 -0.62
N ASP A 302 -44.88 -5.53 -0.33
CA ASP A 302 -46.20 -6.12 -0.53
C ASP A 302 -46.53 -6.13 -2.02
N THR A 303 -46.67 -7.33 -2.57
CA THR A 303 -47.07 -7.53 -3.95
C THR A 303 -48.54 -7.94 -4.00
N THR A 304 -49.29 -7.22 -4.81
CA THR A 304 -50.71 -7.54 -5.06
C THR A 304 -50.86 -8.23 -6.42
N SER A 305 -51.21 -9.49 -6.39
CA SER A 305 -51.57 -10.23 -7.62
C SER A 305 -53.07 -10.25 -7.80
N ARG A 306 -53.54 -9.79 -8.96
CA ARG A 306 -54.96 -9.88 -9.35
C ARG A 306 -55.14 -10.92 -10.44
N THR A 307 -55.93 -11.96 -10.15
CA THR A 307 -56.31 -12.94 -11.15
C THR A 307 -57.71 -12.60 -11.68
N ARG A 308 -57.78 -12.26 -12.98
CA ARG A 308 -59.05 -12.08 -13.70
C ARG A 308 -59.37 -13.35 -14.45
N GLY A 309 -60.49 -14.00 -14.12
CA GLY A 309 -61.00 -15.19 -14.77
C GLY A 309 -62.50 -15.16 -14.96
N ARG A 310 -63.13 -16.22 -15.47
CA ARG A 310 -64.60 -16.34 -15.56
C ARG A 310 -65.31 -16.50 -14.21
N GLY A 311 -64.60 -16.37 -13.07
CA GLY A 311 -65.11 -16.37 -11.70
C GLY A 311 -64.89 -15.03 -11.04
N PRO A 312 -65.24 -14.87 -9.75
CA PRO A 312 -65.02 -13.63 -9.01
C PRO A 312 -63.49 -13.28 -8.97
N ASP A 313 -63.20 -12.01 -9.21
CA ASP A 313 -61.81 -11.50 -9.14
C ASP A 313 -61.22 -11.84 -7.77
N SER A 314 -60.10 -12.52 -7.73
CA SER A 314 -59.35 -12.76 -6.49
C SER A 314 -58.13 -11.85 -6.42
N THR A 315 -57.96 -11.23 -5.27
CA THR A 315 -56.76 -10.44 -4.97
C THR A 315 -55.96 -11.18 -3.92
N GLN A 316 -54.72 -11.53 -4.27
CA GLN A 316 -53.78 -12.17 -3.35
C GLN A 316 -52.76 -11.14 -2.95
N LEU A 317 -52.62 -10.88 -1.66
CA LEU A 317 -51.51 -10.09 -1.05
C LEU A 317 -50.39 -11.09 -0.69
N ALA A 318 -49.22 -10.86 -1.17
CA ALA A 318 -48.02 -11.61 -0.80
C ALA A 318 -46.91 -10.64 -0.47
N THR A 319 -46.24 -10.85 0.66
CA THR A 319 -45.03 -10.10 1.02
C THR A 319 -43.83 -10.80 0.44
N THR A 320 -43.03 -10.10 -0.33
CA THR A 320 -41.81 -10.63 -0.98
C THR A 320 -40.60 -9.83 -0.51
N GLN A 321 -39.55 -10.54 -0.14
CA GLN A 321 -38.27 -9.89 0.18
C GLN A 321 -37.51 -9.60 -1.12
N LEU A 322 -37.11 -8.36 -1.31
CA LEU A 322 -36.33 -7.88 -2.44
C LEU A 322 -35.08 -7.13 -1.94
N PRO A 323 -33.94 -7.25 -2.63
CA PRO A 323 -32.76 -6.46 -2.28
C PRO A 323 -33.09 -4.96 -2.22
N LEU A 324 -32.69 -4.28 -1.13
CA LEU A 324 -32.87 -2.83 -0.96
C LEU A 324 -32.29 -2.07 -2.15
N VAL A 325 -31.11 -2.47 -2.59
CA VAL A 325 -30.48 -1.98 -3.82
C VAL A 325 -30.02 -3.19 -4.64
N PRO A 326 -30.74 -3.59 -5.67
CA PRO A 326 -30.32 -4.69 -6.51
C PRO A 326 -29.05 -4.31 -7.30
N PRO A 327 -28.21 -5.29 -7.70
CA PRO A 327 -26.92 -5.05 -8.36
C PRO A 327 -27.01 -4.12 -9.57
N HIS A 328 -28.07 -4.22 -10.39
CA HIS A 328 -28.25 -3.36 -11.55
C HIS A 328 -28.52 -1.90 -11.17
N ALA A 329 -29.24 -1.65 -10.10
CA ALA A 329 -29.50 -0.28 -9.62
C ALA A 329 -28.22 0.37 -9.06
N ALA A 330 -27.40 -0.40 -8.31
CA ALA A 330 -26.10 0.04 -7.86
C ALA A 330 -25.18 0.42 -9.04
N ARG A 331 -25.18 -0.40 -10.12
CA ARG A 331 -24.43 -0.11 -11.35
C ARG A 331 -24.90 1.17 -12.05
N GLN A 332 -26.21 1.45 -12.02
CA GLN A 332 -26.83 2.61 -12.67
C GLN A 332 -26.78 3.90 -11.82
N MET A 333 -26.12 3.85 -10.65
CA MET A 333 -25.93 5.03 -9.82
C MET A 333 -25.15 6.10 -10.61
N ARG A 334 -25.69 7.34 -10.62
CA ARG A 334 -25.11 8.45 -11.39
C ARG A 334 -23.70 8.78 -10.88
N SER A 335 -22.85 9.22 -11.79
CA SER A 335 -21.54 9.79 -11.47
C SER A 335 -21.69 10.92 -10.43
N GLY A 336 -20.74 10.98 -9.49
CA GLY A 336 -20.84 11.90 -8.35
C GLY A 336 -21.75 11.42 -7.21
N GLY A 337 -22.43 10.26 -7.36
CA GLY A 337 -23.12 9.55 -6.28
C GLY A 337 -22.23 8.46 -5.70
N ALA A 338 -22.41 8.17 -4.42
CA ALA A 338 -21.75 7.05 -3.76
C ALA A 338 -22.63 6.48 -2.64
N LEU A 339 -22.44 5.20 -2.32
CA LEU A 339 -23.05 4.56 -1.16
C LEU A 339 -22.00 4.43 -0.07
N LEU A 340 -22.31 4.98 1.10
CA LEU A 340 -21.49 4.91 2.31
C LEU A 340 -22.09 3.88 3.26
N ILE A 341 -21.27 2.96 3.69
CA ILE A 341 -21.57 2.00 4.75
C ILE A 341 -20.55 2.23 5.87
N HIS A 342 -21.02 2.41 7.10
CA HIS A 342 -20.17 2.64 8.25
C HIS A 342 -20.64 1.85 9.48
N GLY A 343 -19.87 0.86 9.88
CA GLY A 343 -20.15 0.05 11.07
C GLY A 343 -21.58 -0.49 11.09
N THR A 344 -22.32 -0.19 12.15
CA THR A 344 -23.72 -0.60 12.37
C THR A 344 -24.74 0.45 11.94
N LEU A 345 -24.28 1.58 11.37
CA LEU A 345 -25.20 2.64 10.95
C LEU A 345 -25.94 2.24 9.67
N PRO A 346 -27.18 2.74 9.48
CA PRO A 346 -27.86 2.56 8.21
C PRO A 346 -27.01 3.08 7.03
N PRO A 347 -27.05 2.41 5.88
CA PRO A 347 -26.33 2.87 4.69
C PRO A 347 -26.86 4.22 4.22
N ALA A 348 -25.97 5.06 3.70
CA ALA A 348 -26.32 6.38 3.21
C ALA A 348 -25.94 6.55 1.73
N HIS A 349 -26.89 7.05 0.93
CA HIS A 349 -26.58 7.54 -0.41
C HIS A 349 -26.04 8.96 -0.28
N ILE A 350 -24.80 9.16 -0.66
CA ILE A 350 -24.09 10.43 -0.52
C ILE A 350 -23.77 11.02 -1.89
N ARG A 351 -23.65 12.34 -1.93
CA ARG A 351 -23.11 13.04 -3.09
C ARG A 351 -21.65 13.37 -2.83
N THR A 352 -20.79 13.02 -3.76
CA THR A 352 -19.36 13.31 -3.66
C THR A 352 -19.10 14.79 -3.92
N ARG A 353 -18.10 15.34 -3.22
CA ARG A 353 -17.70 16.72 -3.38
C ARG A 353 -16.66 16.82 -4.48
N GLU A 354 -17.01 17.49 -5.56
CA GLU A 354 -16.10 17.77 -6.66
C GLU A 354 -15.30 19.04 -6.35
N TRP A 355 -13.95 18.93 -6.26
CA TRP A 355 -13.10 20.05 -5.83
C TRP A 355 -13.25 21.31 -6.71
N TRP A 356 -13.54 21.15 -8.00
CA TRP A 356 -13.73 22.26 -8.94
C TRP A 356 -15.08 22.98 -8.81
N ARG A 357 -16.03 22.39 -8.11
CA ARG A 357 -17.34 22.98 -7.76
C ARG A 357 -17.43 23.48 -6.32
N ASP A 358 -16.38 23.28 -5.54
CA ASP A 358 -16.30 23.72 -4.15
C ASP A 358 -15.33 24.89 -4.06
N ASP A 359 -15.82 26.11 -3.76
CA ASP A 359 -15.02 27.33 -3.73
C ASP A 359 -13.83 27.24 -2.75
N ARG A 360 -13.97 26.48 -1.65
CA ARG A 360 -12.92 26.31 -0.66
C ARG A 360 -11.82 25.37 -1.13
N LEU A 361 -12.17 24.39 -1.93
CA LEU A 361 -11.21 23.42 -2.48
C LEU A 361 -10.55 24.00 -3.73
N SER A 362 -11.32 24.62 -4.64
CA SER A 362 -10.81 25.22 -5.86
C SER A 362 -9.82 26.36 -5.58
N ALA A 363 -10.08 27.17 -4.55
CA ALA A 363 -9.15 28.24 -4.14
C ALA A 363 -7.78 27.72 -3.64
N ARG A 364 -7.64 26.42 -3.36
CA ARG A 364 -6.37 25.80 -2.93
C ARG A 364 -5.58 25.18 -4.07
N VAL A 365 -6.20 25.06 -5.25
CA VAL A 365 -5.56 24.45 -6.41
C VAL A 365 -4.84 25.55 -7.20
N PRO A 366 -3.54 25.37 -7.52
CA PRO A 366 -2.82 26.36 -8.34
C PRO A 366 -3.49 26.56 -9.70
N THR A 367 -3.46 27.80 -10.22
CA THR A 367 -4.09 28.20 -11.48
C THR A 367 -3.66 27.39 -12.71
N ARG A 368 -2.49 26.72 -12.66
CA ARG A 368 -2.06 25.78 -13.69
C ARG A 368 -2.95 24.52 -13.81
N PHE A 369 -3.69 24.18 -12.75
CA PHE A 369 -4.73 23.16 -12.75
C PHE A 369 -6.08 23.86 -12.84
N ASP A 370 -6.37 24.44 -13.99
CA ASP A 370 -7.58 25.20 -14.23
C ASP A 370 -8.83 24.36 -13.94
N ALA A 371 -9.69 24.88 -13.03
CA ALA A 371 -10.98 24.28 -12.71
C ALA A 371 -11.84 24.06 -13.95
N ALA A 372 -11.78 24.96 -14.94
CA ALA A 372 -12.49 24.84 -16.21
C ALA A 372 -11.99 23.65 -17.04
N THR A 373 -10.70 23.34 -17.02
CA THR A 373 -10.13 22.17 -17.70
C THR A 373 -10.54 20.86 -17.00
N ALA A 374 -10.56 20.84 -15.67
CA ALA A 374 -11.03 19.68 -14.89
C ALA A 374 -12.54 19.45 -15.11
N GLN A 375 -13.33 20.52 -15.11
CA GLN A 375 -14.76 20.46 -15.37
C GLN A 375 -15.05 19.96 -16.80
N LYS A 376 -14.37 20.47 -17.83
CA LYS A 376 -14.50 19.98 -19.21
C LYS A 376 -14.13 18.51 -19.34
N ALA A 377 -13.08 18.06 -18.67
CA ALA A 377 -12.70 16.64 -18.65
C ALA A 377 -13.74 15.75 -17.97
N ALA A 378 -14.38 16.24 -16.91
CA ALA A 378 -15.48 15.55 -16.23
C ALA A 378 -16.74 15.51 -17.08
N GLU A 379 -17.11 16.63 -17.71
CA GLU A 379 -18.27 16.73 -18.62
C GLU A 379 -18.09 15.85 -19.86
N ALA A 380 -16.88 15.78 -20.42
CA ALA A 380 -16.56 14.90 -21.54
C ALA A 380 -16.69 13.40 -21.17
N ARG A 381 -16.39 13.02 -19.94
CA ARG A 381 -16.64 11.67 -19.43
C ARG A 381 -18.13 11.39 -19.27
N HIS A 382 -18.89 12.33 -18.73
CA HIS A 382 -20.35 12.24 -18.62
C HIS A 382 -21.04 12.09 -19.98
N THR A 383 -20.64 12.90 -20.96
CA THR A 383 -21.22 12.85 -22.30
C THR A 383 -20.90 11.53 -23.01
N LYS A 384 -19.73 10.95 -22.73
CA LYS A 384 -19.37 9.64 -23.24
C LYS A 384 -20.16 8.50 -22.59
N GLU A 385 -20.43 8.60 -21.27
CA GLU A 385 -21.26 7.66 -20.53
C GLU A 385 -22.75 7.78 -20.94
N GLU A 386 -23.24 8.96 -21.30
CA GLU A 386 -24.58 9.17 -21.82
C GLU A 386 -24.74 8.70 -23.29
N SER A 387 -23.69 8.79 -24.12
CA SER A 387 -23.72 8.27 -25.50
C SER A 387 -23.63 6.74 -25.57
N ASP A 388 -23.02 6.11 -24.58
CA ASP A 388 -22.98 4.66 -24.38
C ASP A 388 -24.18 4.12 -23.56
N GLY A 389 -25.21 4.96 -23.34
CA GLY A 389 -26.44 4.62 -22.64
C GLY A 389 -27.22 3.47 -23.30
N PRO A 390 -28.10 2.79 -22.58
CA PRO A 390 -28.65 1.52 -22.99
C PRO A 390 -29.40 1.64 -24.33
N VAL A 391 -29.00 0.81 -25.28
CA VAL A 391 -29.78 0.56 -26.50
C VAL A 391 -31.20 0.19 -26.05
N PRO A 392 -32.25 0.90 -26.52
CA PRO A 392 -33.61 0.58 -26.15
C PRO A 392 -33.89 -0.87 -26.51
N ALA A 393 -34.39 -1.65 -25.57
CA ALA A 393 -34.85 -3.00 -25.79
C ALA A 393 -35.86 -2.94 -26.96
N THR A 394 -35.50 -3.52 -28.10
CA THR A 394 -36.43 -3.78 -29.19
C THR A 394 -37.53 -4.61 -28.60
N SER A 395 -38.74 -4.07 -28.58
CA SER A 395 -39.98 -4.83 -28.35
C SER A 395 -40.02 -5.97 -29.36
N ALA A 396 -39.82 -7.19 -28.90
CA ALA A 396 -40.20 -8.37 -29.65
C ALA A 396 -41.70 -8.54 -29.47
N ASP A 397 -42.42 -8.46 -30.57
CA ASP A 397 -43.85 -8.85 -30.72
C ASP A 397 -44.05 -10.33 -30.36
#